data_e1b193ae48e2eb2c30a884c4ba23bd7a
#
_entry.id   e1b193ae48e2eb2c30a884c4ba23bd7a
#
_cell.length_a   1.000
_cell.length_b   1.000
_cell.length_c   1.000
_cell.angle_alpha   90.00
_cell.angle_beta   90.00
_cell.angle_gamma   90.00
#
_symmetry.space_group_name_H-M   'P 1'
#
loop_
_entity.id
_entity.type
_entity.pdbx_description
1 polymer ?
#
loop_
_entity_poly.entity_id
_entity_poly.type
_entity_poly.pdbx_seq_one_letter_code
_entity_poly.pdbx_strand_id
1 'polypeptide(L)'
;MARNGEGSVRPQARLLVAKGSFSVMGGGERDIIRNLPALSKKFKVTVATLDSSNELDSLCEEYGLDLMKPDVRWTPPKGPISRILDRGFSSSLESWKSIEGLVEILGDLDYLHLTSGDGSLSILEIIPARISVHLHLLEPHRGLHEDVLHRMVDGSPRRNLSLTRAALSMARRKDLSKMRRVSSRDRTAISGNSEFTSSRIEDVYGISSGVLPPSLDPEEFPSSRLEDESSSLFEIDSPYVVTIGRASWAKGTWEAISMLRGTGFSLALVGGGEDESIDSLIEHAKSCQVGLWVAPRLDSSDLCSLVKGAVAVISMAHSEPFGLTPIEAQSLGTPALFVDEGGFRETISDGVSGRLLPRDDYSAWHEALAEAGEADNRSSWSKNGRANIANMGLNPEVFSKRLEEIFLSLE
;
A
#
# COMPACT_ATOMS: atom_id res chain seq x y z
N MET A 1 20.11 -45.34 -32.98
CA MET A 1 19.52 -44.03 -33.38
C MET A 1 18.64 -43.58 -32.22
N ALA A 2 19.17 -42.72 -31.34
CA ALA A 2 18.43 -42.11 -30.26
C ALA A 2 17.71 -40.87 -30.82
N ARG A 3 16.39 -40.85 -30.73
CA ARG A 3 15.59 -39.68 -31.05
C ARG A 3 15.75 -38.71 -29.86
N ASN A 4 16.46 -37.61 -30.10
CA ASN A 4 16.43 -36.45 -29.21
C ASN A 4 14.99 -35.91 -29.18
N GLY A 5 14.33 -36.08 -28.03
CA GLY A 5 13.08 -35.39 -27.76
C GLY A 5 13.38 -33.91 -27.59
N GLU A 6 13.11 -33.11 -28.62
CA GLU A 6 12.97 -31.66 -28.43
C GLU A 6 11.79 -31.45 -27.47
N GLY A 7 12.10 -31.07 -26.26
CA GLY A 7 11.10 -30.61 -25.31
C GLY A 7 10.44 -29.36 -25.91
N SER A 8 9.19 -29.48 -26.35
CA SER A 8 8.40 -28.33 -26.78
C SER A 8 8.29 -27.39 -25.58
N VAL A 9 9.00 -26.28 -25.60
CA VAL A 9 8.83 -25.19 -24.64
C VAL A 9 7.36 -24.77 -24.76
N ARG A 10 6.56 -25.01 -23.74
CA ARG A 10 5.18 -24.49 -23.73
C ARG A 10 5.27 -22.97 -23.84
N PRO A 11 4.46 -22.34 -24.73
CA PRO A 11 4.45 -20.88 -24.81
C PRO A 11 4.08 -20.32 -23.43
N GLN A 12 4.77 -19.26 -23.03
CA GLN A 12 4.44 -18.57 -21.78
C GLN A 12 2.98 -18.12 -21.80
N ALA A 13 2.26 -18.35 -20.69
CA ALA A 13 0.90 -17.87 -20.52
C ALA A 13 0.86 -16.32 -20.59
N ARG A 14 -0.20 -15.77 -21.17
CA ARG A 14 -0.37 -14.33 -21.37
C ARG A 14 -1.09 -13.73 -20.19
N LEU A 15 -0.44 -12.80 -19.50
CA LEU A 15 -0.92 -12.11 -18.30
C LEU A 15 -1.14 -10.63 -18.60
N LEU A 16 -2.36 -10.16 -18.37
CA LEU A 16 -2.66 -8.72 -18.26
C LEU A 16 -2.55 -8.29 -16.81
N VAL A 17 -1.67 -7.34 -16.51
CA VAL A 17 -1.59 -6.65 -15.22
C VAL A 17 -2.31 -5.33 -15.36
N ALA A 18 -3.40 -5.12 -14.61
CA ALA A 18 -4.24 -3.94 -14.78
C ALA A 18 -4.47 -3.20 -13.46
N LYS A 19 -4.44 -1.87 -13.53
CA LYS A 19 -4.84 -0.93 -12.48
C LYS A 19 -5.34 0.37 -13.09
N GLY A 20 -6.40 0.95 -12.51
CA GLY A 20 -7.04 2.13 -13.07
C GLY A 20 -6.14 3.38 -13.11
N SER A 21 -5.30 3.62 -12.11
CA SER A 21 -4.42 4.79 -12.09
C SER A 21 -3.12 4.53 -11.34
N PHE A 22 -2.04 5.11 -11.85
CA PHE A 22 -0.70 5.20 -11.24
C PHE A 22 -0.28 6.65 -10.96
N SER A 23 -1.19 7.62 -11.08
CA SER A 23 -0.85 9.04 -10.89
C SER A 23 -0.44 9.41 -9.48
N VAL A 24 -0.92 8.66 -8.50
CA VAL A 24 -0.53 8.80 -7.09
C VAL A 24 0.24 7.56 -6.69
N MET A 25 1.56 7.68 -6.61
CA MET A 25 2.45 6.58 -6.24
C MET A 25 2.36 6.30 -4.74
N GLY A 26 1.55 5.34 -4.39
CA GLY A 26 1.44 4.77 -3.03
C GLY A 26 2.08 3.38 -2.94
N GLY A 27 1.86 2.69 -1.82
CA GLY A 27 2.39 1.33 -1.61
C GLY A 27 1.89 0.32 -2.63
N GLY A 28 0.60 0.40 -3.01
CA GLY A 28 0.02 -0.53 -3.98
C GLY A 28 0.54 -0.35 -5.41
N GLU A 29 0.78 0.89 -5.85
CA GLU A 29 1.36 1.18 -7.16
C GLU A 29 2.81 0.73 -7.24
N ARG A 30 3.60 1.01 -6.20
CA ARG A 30 4.99 0.56 -6.12
C ARG A 30 5.10 -0.97 -6.05
N ASP A 31 4.18 -1.63 -5.35
CA ASP A 31 4.15 -3.09 -5.30
C ASP A 31 3.97 -3.71 -6.70
N ILE A 32 3.06 -3.17 -7.52
CA ILE A 32 2.90 -3.62 -8.91
C ILE A 32 4.20 -3.43 -9.69
N ILE A 33 4.77 -2.22 -9.65
CA ILE A 33 6.00 -1.87 -10.39
C ILE A 33 7.14 -2.81 -10.00
N ARG A 34 7.36 -3.07 -8.71
CA ARG A 34 8.39 -4.01 -8.21
C ARG A 34 8.22 -5.43 -8.75
N ASN A 35 6.99 -5.88 -8.92
CA ASN A 35 6.69 -7.25 -9.31
C ASN A 35 6.75 -7.48 -10.83
N LEU A 36 6.61 -6.45 -11.67
CA LEU A 36 6.58 -6.59 -13.13
C LEU A 36 7.80 -7.33 -13.71
N PRO A 37 9.07 -7.05 -13.28
CA PRO A 37 10.23 -7.77 -13.81
C PRO A 37 10.22 -9.27 -13.47
N ALA A 38 9.76 -9.66 -12.29
CA ALA A 38 9.67 -11.07 -11.92
C ALA A 38 8.49 -11.78 -12.63
N LEU A 39 7.37 -11.09 -12.80
CA LEU A 39 6.23 -11.59 -13.56
C LEU A 39 6.59 -11.81 -15.03
N SER A 40 7.38 -10.92 -15.64
CA SER A 40 7.79 -11.06 -17.06
C SER A 40 8.71 -12.26 -17.32
N LYS A 41 9.40 -12.78 -16.29
CA LYS A 41 10.18 -14.03 -16.40
C LYS A 41 9.28 -15.27 -16.53
N LYS A 42 8.05 -15.22 -16.00
CA LYS A 42 7.09 -16.34 -15.96
C LYS A 42 6.00 -16.24 -17.03
N PHE A 43 5.52 -15.04 -17.28
CA PHE A 43 4.39 -14.75 -18.15
C PHE A 43 4.80 -13.83 -19.31
N LYS A 44 4.08 -13.91 -20.41
CA LYS A 44 4.07 -12.82 -21.39
C LYS A 44 3.18 -11.70 -20.84
N VAL A 45 3.82 -10.69 -20.21
CA VAL A 45 3.12 -9.62 -19.49
C VAL A 45 2.76 -8.48 -20.45
N THR A 46 1.51 -8.04 -20.39
CA THR A 46 1.04 -6.74 -20.86
C THR A 46 0.52 -5.95 -19.68
N VAL A 47 0.84 -4.66 -19.59
CA VAL A 47 0.35 -3.77 -18.54
C VAL A 47 -0.74 -2.88 -19.13
N ALA A 48 -1.85 -2.68 -18.42
CA ALA A 48 -2.90 -1.74 -18.83
C ALA A 48 -3.30 -0.80 -17.71
N THR A 49 -3.43 0.49 -18.02
CA THR A 49 -3.86 1.53 -17.08
C THR A 49 -4.64 2.63 -17.78
N LEU A 50 -5.51 3.32 -17.03
CA LEU A 50 -6.22 4.51 -17.52
C LEU A 50 -5.43 5.80 -17.30
N ASP A 51 -4.43 5.74 -16.42
CA ASP A 51 -3.63 6.89 -16.02
C ASP A 51 -2.25 6.42 -15.54
N SER A 52 -1.24 6.60 -16.39
CA SER A 52 0.13 6.13 -16.14
C SER A 52 0.96 7.16 -15.35
N SER A 53 2.10 6.71 -14.83
CA SER A 53 3.14 7.54 -14.24
C SER A 53 4.44 7.39 -15.05
N ASN A 54 5.33 8.39 -14.94
CA ASN A 54 6.65 8.31 -15.58
C ASN A 54 7.46 7.09 -15.10
N GLU A 55 7.30 6.72 -13.83
CA GLU A 55 7.98 5.56 -13.24
C GLU A 55 7.53 4.25 -13.89
N LEU A 56 6.21 4.08 -14.11
CA LEU A 56 5.68 2.92 -14.83
C LEU A 56 6.10 2.92 -16.29
N ASP A 57 6.02 4.07 -16.96
CA ASP A 57 6.40 4.20 -18.39
C ASP A 57 7.87 3.81 -18.57
N SER A 58 8.78 4.34 -17.73
CA SER A 58 10.22 4.03 -17.79
C SER A 58 10.52 2.56 -17.51
N LEU A 59 9.84 1.96 -16.52
CA LEU A 59 10.04 0.54 -16.23
C LEU A 59 9.56 -0.35 -17.38
N CYS A 60 8.41 -0.06 -17.96
CA CYS A 60 7.91 -0.84 -19.11
C CYS A 60 8.86 -0.73 -20.31
N GLU A 61 9.43 0.44 -20.57
CA GLU A 61 10.45 0.63 -21.62
C GLU A 61 11.73 -0.16 -21.30
N GLU A 62 12.23 -0.08 -20.07
CA GLU A 62 13.45 -0.80 -19.64
C GLU A 62 13.33 -2.32 -19.79
N TYR A 63 12.17 -2.87 -19.43
CA TYR A 63 11.95 -4.33 -19.47
C TYR A 63 11.26 -4.81 -20.76
N GLY A 64 10.99 -3.91 -21.71
CA GLY A 64 10.33 -4.26 -22.99
C GLY A 64 8.90 -4.78 -22.80
N LEU A 65 8.16 -4.25 -21.83
CA LEU A 65 6.78 -4.64 -21.55
C LEU A 65 5.81 -3.79 -22.37
N ASP A 66 4.79 -4.43 -22.94
CA ASP A 66 3.70 -3.73 -23.61
C ASP A 66 2.88 -2.94 -22.58
N LEU A 67 2.82 -1.61 -22.72
CA LEU A 67 2.01 -0.73 -21.90
C LEU A 67 0.83 -0.16 -22.70
N MET A 68 -0.38 -0.49 -22.30
CA MET A 68 -1.62 -0.07 -22.93
C MET A 68 -2.31 1.01 -22.10
N LYS A 69 -2.59 2.15 -22.70
CA LYS A 69 -3.25 3.30 -22.06
C LYS A 69 -4.09 4.08 -23.07
N PRO A 70 -5.15 4.78 -22.63
CA PRO A 70 -5.95 5.58 -23.56
C PRO A 70 -5.18 6.82 -23.99
N ASP A 71 -5.49 7.34 -25.18
CA ASP A 71 -4.90 8.59 -25.69
C ASP A 71 -5.20 9.79 -24.77
N VAL A 72 -6.39 9.78 -24.16
CA VAL A 72 -6.80 10.80 -23.20
C VAL A 72 -6.80 10.21 -21.80
N ARG A 73 -5.91 10.74 -20.96
CA ARG A 73 -5.79 10.37 -19.55
C ARG A 73 -7.14 10.43 -18.85
N TRP A 74 -7.55 9.36 -18.21
CA TRP A 74 -8.76 9.32 -17.40
C TRP A 74 -8.52 9.91 -16.00
N THR A 75 -9.48 10.69 -15.53
CA THR A 75 -9.48 11.19 -14.15
C THR A 75 -10.81 10.89 -13.47
N PRO A 76 -10.79 10.44 -12.19
CA PRO A 76 -12.02 10.16 -11.48
C PRO A 76 -12.91 11.41 -11.41
N PRO A 77 -14.20 11.32 -11.75
CA PRO A 77 -15.13 12.44 -11.65
C PRO A 77 -15.26 12.91 -10.20
N LYS A 78 -15.05 14.21 -9.97
CA LYS A 78 -15.09 14.82 -8.64
C LYS A 78 -16.54 15.15 -8.21
N GLY A 79 -16.77 15.11 -6.89
CA GLY A 79 -17.99 15.58 -6.25
C GLY A 79 -18.94 14.48 -5.76
N PRO A 80 -19.81 14.83 -4.78
CA PRO A 80 -20.69 13.85 -4.12
C PRO A 80 -21.73 13.24 -5.05
N ILE A 81 -22.27 14.01 -6.00
CA ILE A 81 -23.26 13.53 -6.97
C ILE A 81 -22.63 12.48 -7.90
N SER A 82 -21.40 12.67 -8.33
CA SER A 82 -20.68 11.71 -9.18
C SER A 82 -20.45 10.37 -8.47
N ARG A 83 -20.18 10.39 -7.17
CA ARG A 83 -20.05 9.18 -6.34
C ARG A 83 -21.37 8.45 -6.17
N ILE A 84 -22.47 9.18 -5.89
CA ILE A 84 -23.81 8.58 -5.73
C ILE A 84 -24.30 7.95 -7.04
N LEU A 85 -24.08 8.63 -8.18
CA LEU A 85 -24.49 8.14 -9.50
C LEU A 85 -23.52 7.13 -10.12
N ASP A 86 -22.38 6.87 -9.44
CA ASP A 86 -21.34 5.96 -9.92
C ASP A 86 -20.78 6.33 -11.32
N ARG A 87 -20.72 7.62 -11.60
CA ARG A 87 -20.19 8.13 -12.87
C ARG A 87 -18.74 7.73 -13.12
N GLY A 88 -17.99 7.51 -12.05
CA GLY A 88 -16.61 7.02 -12.12
C GLY A 88 -16.50 5.65 -12.78
N PHE A 89 -17.43 4.73 -12.47
CA PHE A 89 -17.45 3.40 -13.06
C PHE A 89 -17.78 3.44 -14.56
N SER A 90 -18.80 4.18 -14.96
CA SER A 90 -19.18 4.28 -16.38
C SER A 90 -18.12 4.97 -17.21
N SER A 91 -17.54 6.09 -16.71
CA SER A 91 -16.49 6.82 -17.44
C SER A 91 -15.19 6.03 -17.54
N SER A 92 -14.82 5.28 -16.51
CA SER A 92 -13.64 4.41 -16.57
C SER A 92 -13.86 3.24 -17.52
N LEU A 93 -15.07 2.66 -17.58
CA LEU A 93 -15.39 1.62 -18.55
C LEU A 93 -15.27 2.11 -20.01
N GLU A 94 -15.76 3.31 -20.29
CA GLU A 94 -15.59 3.93 -21.61
C GLU A 94 -14.11 4.16 -21.93
N SER A 95 -13.34 4.61 -20.94
CA SER A 95 -11.90 4.80 -21.11
C SER A 95 -11.16 3.47 -21.32
N TRP A 96 -11.50 2.38 -20.61
CA TRP A 96 -10.95 1.04 -20.90
C TRP A 96 -11.23 0.59 -22.32
N LYS A 97 -12.45 0.83 -22.81
CA LYS A 97 -12.86 0.46 -24.20
C LYS A 97 -12.16 1.29 -25.27
N SER A 98 -11.70 2.49 -24.94
CA SER A 98 -11.01 3.38 -25.90
C SER A 98 -9.52 3.06 -26.06
N ILE A 99 -8.96 2.17 -25.25
CA ILE A 99 -7.57 1.76 -25.38
C ILE A 99 -7.41 0.93 -26.65
N GLU A 100 -6.62 1.43 -27.60
CA GLU A 100 -6.35 0.75 -28.86
C GLU A 100 -5.71 -0.61 -28.63
N GLY A 101 -6.20 -1.64 -29.30
CA GLY A 101 -5.69 -3.01 -29.21
C GLY A 101 -6.07 -3.77 -27.94
N LEU A 102 -6.67 -3.13 -26.90
CA LEU A 102 -6.98 -3.84 -25.66
C LEU A 102 -7.99 -4.96 -25.87
N VAL A 103 -9.06 -4.70 -26.62
CA VAL A 103 -10.11 -5.70 -26.87
C VAL A 103 -9.58 -6.86 -27.71
N GLU A 104 -8.69 -6.58 -28.66
CA GLU A 104 -8.06 -7.56 -29.52
C GLU A 104 -7.21 -8.56 -28.73
N ILE A 105 -6.39 -8.08 -27.78
CA ILE A 105 -5.55 -8.98 -26.98
C ILE A 105 -6.34 -9.88 -26.04
N LEU A 106 -7.57 -9.49 -25.65
CA LEU A 106 -8.42 -10.32 -24.80
C LEU A 106 -8.76 -11.67 -25.46
N GLY A 107 -8.69 -11.76 -26.80
CA GLY A 107 -8.87 -13.00 -27.53
C GLY A 107 -7.88 -14.10 -27.16
N ASP A 108 -6.65 -13.72 -26.85
CA ASP A 108 -5.51 -14.60 -26.59
C ASP A 108 -5.03 -14.59 -25.13
N LEU A 109 -5.70 -13.85 -24.27
CA LEU A 109 -5.33 -13.68 -22.86
C LEU A 109 -5.72 -14.91 -22.03
N ASP A 110 -4.81 -15.36 -21.17
CA ASP A 110 -5.06 -16.46 -20.22
C ASP A 110 -5.48 -15.92 -18.84
N TYR A 111 -4.77 -14.89 -18.35
CA TYR A 111 -4.88 -14.40 -16.99
C TYR A 111 -5.00 -12.89 -16.90
N LEU A 112 -5.78 -12.42 -15.93
CA LEU A 112 -5.82 -11.03 -15.50
C LEU A 112 -5.43 -10.91 -14.02
N HIS A 113 -4.37 -10.16 -13.71
CA HIS A 113 -4.09 -9.66 -12.38
C HIS A 113 -4.58 -8.22 -12.28
N LEU A 114 -5.62 -8.01 -11.48
CA LEU A 114 -6.27 -6.71 -11.30
C LEU A 114 -6.05 -6.20 -9.89
N THR A 115 -5.37 -5.07 -9.72
CA THR A 115 -5.27 -4.42 -8.41
C THR A 115 -6.39 -3.40 -8.24
N SER A 116 -7.03 -3.43 -7.06
CA SER A 116 -8.10 -2.50 -6.71
C SER A 116 -7.63 -1.03 -6.73
N GLY A 117 -8.57 -0.15 -6.99
CA GLY A 117 -8.35 1.30 -7.05
C GLY A 117 -9.42 1.98 -7.91
N ASP A 118 -9.36 3.30 -7.98
CA ASP A 118 -10.29 4.09 -8.80
C ASP A 118 -10.23 3.64 -10.26
N GLY A 119 -11.40 3.34 -10.83
CA GLY A 119 -11.54 2.90 -12.23
C GLY A 119 -11.11 1.45 -12.53
N SER A 120 -10.46 0.73 -11.58
CA SER A 120 -9.93 -0.62 -11.85
C SER A 120 -11.04 -1.64 -12.16
N LEU A 121 -12.06 -1.75 -11.30
CA LEU A 121 -13.07 -2.82 -11.41
C LEU A 121 -13.90 -2.77 -12.69
N SER A 122 -14.00 -1.63 -13.35
CA SER A 122 -14.82 -1.50 -14.57
C SER A 122 -14.25 -2.27 -15.76
N ILE A 123 -12.96 -2.60 -15.78
CA ILE A 123 -12.35 -3.44 -16.83
C ILE A 123 -13.02 -4.82 -16.89
N LEU A 124 -13.53 -5.34 -15.77
CA LEU A 124 -14.16 -6.66 -15.70
C LEU A 124 -15.42 -6.79 -16.59
N GLU A 125 -16.02 -5.67 -16.99
CA GLU A 125 -17.16 -5.67 -17.92
C GLU A 125 -16.77 -6.06 -19.36
N ILE A 126 -15.50 -5.96 -19.71
CA ILE A 126 -14.99 -6.34 -21.03
C ILE A 126 -14.15 -7.62 -21.01
N ILE A 127 -13.82 -8.14 -19.83
CA ILE A 127 -13.02 -9.38 -19.67
C ILE A 127 -13.89 -10.61 -19.95
N PRO A 128 -13.58 -11.42 -20.98
CA PRO A 128 -14.29 -12.66 -21.26
C PRO A 128 -14.32 -13.64 -20.07
N ALA A 129 -15.44 -14.37 -19.91
CA ALA A 129 -15.65 -15.27 -18.77
C ALA A 129 -14.58 -16.40 -18.68
N ARG A 130 -13.99 -16.82 -19.82
CA ARG A 130 -12.97 -17.86 -19.87
C ARG A 130 -11.63 -17.46 -19.22
N ILE A 131 -11.35 -16.15 -19.11
CA ILE A 131 -10.09 -15.63 -18.54
C ILE A 131 -10.14 -15.79 -17.02
N SER A 132 -9.11 -16.42 -16.44
CA SER A 132 -8.96 -16.50 -14.99
C SER A 132 -8.54 -15.14 -14.43
N VAL A 133 -9.22 -14.67 -13.39
CA VAL A 133 -9.03 -13.35 -12.79
C VAL A 133 -8.54 -13.49 -11.37
N HIS A 134 -7.45 -12.81 -11.05
CA HIS A 134 -7.06 -12.51 -9.68
C HIS A 134 -7.34 -11.04 -9.38
N LEU A 135 -8.22 -10.77 -8.42
CA LEU A 135 -8.42 -9.43 -7.87
C LEU A 135 -7.58 -9.26 -6.59
N HIS A 136 -6.56 -8.43 -6.65
CA HIS A 136 -5.80 -8.01 -5.48
C HIS A 136 -6.52 -6.81 -4.84
N LEU A 137 -7.31 -7.09 -3.81
CA LEU A 137 -8.11 -6.10 -3.10
C LEU A 137 -7.32 -5.61 -1.88
N LEU A 138 -6.55 -4.53 -2.06
CA LEU A 138 -5.63 -4.01 -1.04
C LEU A 138 -6.32 -3.59 0.24
N GLU A 139 -7.56 -3.13 0.15
CA GLU A 139 -8.46 -2.85 1.29
C GLU A 139 -9.91 -2.69 0.79
N PRO A 140 -10.93 -2.97 1.59
CA PRO A 140 -12.28 -2.54 1.32
C PRO A 140 -12.34 -1.01 1.21
N HIS A 141 -13.33 -0.48 0.48
CA HIS A 141 -13.42 0.96 0.23
C HIS A 141 -13.65 1.75 1.54
N ARG A 142 -12.56 2.13 2.22
CA ARG A 142 -12.57 2.78 3.55
C ARG A 142 -13.50 4.00 3.61
N GLY A 143 -13.49 4.84 2.59
CA GLY A 143 -14.36 6.02 2.53
C GLY A 143 -15.85 5.71 2.46
N LEU A 144 -16.25 4.48 2.16
CA LEU A 144 -17.64 4.03 2.21
C LEU A 144 -17.97 3.28 3.50
N HIS A 145 -17.06 2.47 4.01
CA HIS A 145 -17.33 1.51 5.09
C HIS A 145 -16.78 1.92 6.46
N GLU A 146 -15.88 2.92 6.50
CA GLU A 146 -15.26 3.40 7.73
C GLU A 146 -15.46 4.92 7.91
N ASP A 147 -15.49 5.37 9.16
CA ASP A 147 -15.61 6.80 9.47
C ASP A 147 -14.24 7.52 9.53
N VAL A 148 -13.15 6.78 9.57
CA VAL A 148 -11.79 7.31 9.76
C VAL A 148 -11.41 8.37 8.73
N LEU A 149 -11.86 8.20 7.47
CA LEU A 149 -11.61 9.15 6.39
C LEU A 149 -12.58 10.35 6.37
N HIS A 150 -13.57 10.37 7.27
CA HIS A 150 -14.53 11.47 7.41
C HIS A 150 -14.19 12.38 8.59
N ARG A 151 -12.97 12.27 9.11
CA ARG A 151 -12.48 13.08 10.22
C ARG A 151 -11.45 14.11 9.76
N MET A 152 -11.35 15.19 10.51
CA MET A 152 -10.26 16.15 10.45
C MET A 152 -8.99 15.51 11.01
N VAL A 153 -7.84 16.16 10.88
CA VAL A 153 -6.56 15.63 11.35
C VAL A 153 -6.51 15.44 12.88
N ASP A 154 -7.32 16.18 13.63
CA ASP A 154 -7.50 16.10 15.09
C ASP A 154 -8.48 15.01 15.54
N GLY A 155 -9.05 14.26 14.61
CA GLY A 155 -10.06 13.24 14.87
C GLY A 155 -11.48 13.76 15.01
N SER A 156 -11.71 15.06 15.01
CA SER A 156 -13.06 15.63 14.98
C SER A 156 -13.78 15.31 13.66
N PRO A 157 -15.10 15.11 13.68
CA PRO A 157 -15.83 14.82 12.47
C PRO A 157 -15.84 16.02 11.50
N ARG A 158 -15.47 15.82 10.24
CA ARG A 158 -15.61 16.85 9.18
C ARG A 158 -17.07 17.30 8.98
N ARG A 159 -18.01 16.38 9.21
CA ARG A 159 -19.47 16.56 9.14
C ARG A 159 -20.13 15.58 10.10
N ASN A 160 -21.40 15.79 10.41
CA ASN A 160 -22.14 14.83 11.21
C ASN A 160 -22.06 13.41 10.63
N LEU A 161 -21.43 12.50 11.38
CA LEU A 161 -21.13 11.14 10.90
C LEU A 161 -22.42 10.34 10.57
N SER A 162 -23.49 10.51 11.35
CA SER A 162 -24.77 9.81 11.07
C SER A 162 -25.38 10.25 9.76
N LEU A 163 -25.36 11.55 9.46
CA LEU A 163 -25.82 12.09 8.18
C LEU A 163 -24.91 11.64 7.04
N THR A 164 -23.60 11.60 7.25
CA THR A 164 -22.63 11.10 6.27
C THR A 164 -22.88 9.63 5.95
N ARG A 165 -23.10 8.79 6.98
CA ARG A 165 -23.44 7.37 6.82
C ARG A 165 -24.73 7.17 6.05
N ALA A 166 -25.76 7.97 6.33
CA ALA A 166 -27.03 7.93 5.60
C ALA A 166 -26.85 8.34 4.14
N ALA A 167 -26.14 9.42 3.88
CA ALA A 167 -25.87 9.88 2.51
C ALA A 167 -25.06 8.87 1.66
N LEU A 168 -24.16 8.12 2.27
CA LEU A 168 -23.35 7.10 1.60
C LEU A 168 -24.05 5.73 1.47
N SER A 169 -25.24 5.55 2.05
CA SER A 169 -25.93 4.23 2.09
C SER A 169 -26.15 3.62 0.70
N MET A 170 -26.51 4.44 -0.28
CA MET A 170 -26.71 3.97 -1.67
C MET A 170 -25.38 3.57 -2.32
N ALA A 171 -24.32 4.35 -2.11
CA ALA A 171 -23.00 4.05 -2.63
C ALA A 171 -22.46 2.74 -2.03
N ARG A 172 -22.66 2.51 -0.72
CA ARG A 172 -22.31 1.22 -0.06
C ARG A 172 -23.05 0.04 -0.68
N ARG A 173 -24.37 0.17 -0.91
CA ARG A 173 -25.15 -0.92 -1.54
C ARG A 173 -24.63 -1.24 -2.93
N LYS A 174 -24.25 -0.23 -3.72
CA LYS A 174 -23.65 -0.43 -5.05
C LYS A 174 -22.30 -1.10 -4.96
N ASP A 175 -21.46 -0.68 -4.02
CA ASP A 175 -20.13 -1.26 -3.77
C ASP A 175 -20.27 -2.76 -3.38
N LEU A 176 -21.12 -3.07 -2.41
CA LEU A 176 -21.44 -4.45 -2.03
C LEU A 176 -21.96 -5.29 -3.21
N SER A 177 -22.83 -4.71 -4.05
CA SER A 177 -23.37 -5.39 -5.23
C SER A 177 -22.28 -5.68 -6.26
N LYS A 178 -21.36 -4.74 -6.49
CA LYS A 178 -20.23 -4.94 -7.40
C LYS A 178 -19.33 -6.06 -6.91
N MET A 179 -18.96 -6.03 -5.63
CA MET A 179 -18.07 -7.04 -5.05
C MET A 179 -18.69 -8.45 -5.07
N ARG A 180 -20.00 -8.56 -4.81
CA ARG A 180 -20.73 -9.82 -4.98
C ARG A 180 -20.70 -10.32 -6.43
N ARG A 181 -20.86 -9.42 -7.41
CA ARG A 181 -20.79 -9.78 -8.82
C ARG A 181 -19.38 -10.26 -9.21
N VAL A 182 -18.33 -9.61 -8.70
CA VAL A 182 -16.95 -10.05 -8.91
C VAL A 182 -16.70 -11.42 -8.29
N SER A 183 -17.12 -11.64 -7.04
CA SER A 183 -16.92 -12.91 -6.35
C SER A 183 -17.75 -14.07 -6.93
N SER A 184 -18.86 -13.78 -7.60
CA SER A 184 -19.70 -14.80 -8.28
C SER A 184 -19.23 -15.11 -9.70
N ARG A 185 -18.21 -14.42 -10.22
CA ARG A 185 -17.65 -14.71 -11.53
C ARG A 185 -16.83 -15.99 -11.46
N ASP A 186 -17.10 -16.93 -12.37
CA ASP A 186 -16.30 -18.14 -12.50
C ASP A 186 -14.82 -17.80 -12.72
N ARG A 187 -13.93 -18.70 -12.27
CA ARG A 187 -12.47 -18.55 -12.44
C ARG A 187 -11.93 -17.24 -11.86
N THR A 188 -12.44 -16.84 -10.68
CA THR A 188 -12.02 -15.61 -10.01
C THR A 188 -11.55 -15.89 -8.59
N ALA A 189 -10.32 -15.48 -8.27
CA ALA A 189 -9.80 -15.43 -6.92
C ALA A 189 -9.69 -13.98 -6.45
N ILE A 190 -9.92 -13.76 -5.15
CA ILE A 190 -9.75 -12.47 -4.49
C ILE A 190 -8.74 -12.68 -3.37
N SER A 191 -7.75 -11.79 -3.27
CA SER A 191 -6.79 -11.80 -2.16
C SER A 191 -6.65 -10.40 -1.56
N GLY A 192 -6.58 -10.34 -0.23
CA GLY A 192 -6.05 -9.20 0.49
C GLY A 192 -4.52 -9.18 0.45
N ASN A 193 -3.90 -8.07 0.87
CA ASN A 193 -2.45 -7.98 1.01
C ASN A 193 -1.93 -8.47 2.36
N SER A 194 -2.83 -8.87 3.27
CA SER A 194 -2.55 -9.36 4.63
C SER A 194 -3.72 -10.21 5.13
N GLU A 195 -3.52 -10.98 6.20
CA GLU A 195 -4.60 -11.69 6.91
C GLU A 195 -5.62 -10.68 7.48
N PHE A 196 -5.12 -9.55 8.00
CA PHE A 196 -5.99 -8.47 8.45
C PHE A 196 -6.89 -7.96 7.33
N THR A 197 -6.35 -7.68 6.14
CA THR A 197 -7.15 -7.25 4.99
C THR A 197 -8.12 -8.33 4.53
N SER A 198 -7.70 -9.60 4.52
CA SER A 198 -8.57 -10.74 4.20
C SER A 198 -9.77 -10.81 5.16
N SER A 199 -9.53 -10.69 6.46
CA SER A 199 -10.61 -10.61 7.47
C SER A 199 -11.52 -9.40 7.24
N ARG A 200 -10.97 -8.23 6.88
CA ARG A 200 -11.77 -7.04 6.56
C ARG A 200 -12.63 -7.23 5.30
N ILE A 201 -12.13 -7.96 4.29
CA ILE A 201 -12.91 -8.31 3.09
C ILE A 201 -14.10 -9.18 3.48
N GLU A 202 -13.90 -10.16 4.35
CA GLU A 202 -14.99 -10.99 4.87
C GLU A 202 -16.00 -10.18 5.68
N ASP A 203 -15.55 -9.35 6.62
CA ASP A 203 -16.40 -8.51 7.46
C ASP A 203 -17.27 -7.55 6.64
N VAL A 204 -16.71 -6.93 5.60
CA VAL A 204 -17.38 -5.88 4.83
C VAL A 204 -18.22 -6.46 3.71
N TYR A 205 -17.71 -7.44 2.98
CA TYR A 205 -18.32 -7.97 1.76
C TYR A 205 -18.95 -9.35 1.93
N GLY A 206 -18.64 -10.09 3.01
CA GLY A 206 -19.03 -11.48 3.20
C GLY A 206 -18.37 -12.42 2.20
N ILE A 207 -17.16 -12.10 1.75
CA ILE A 207 -16.40 -12.84 0.74
C ILE A 207 -15.18 -13.44 1.41
N SER A 208 -15.03 -14.78 1.31
CA SER A 208 -13.78 -15.43 1.68
C SER A 208 -12.69 -15.08 0.66
N SER A 209 -11.55 -14.62 1.13
CA SER A 209 -10.41 -14.23 0.29
C SER A 209 -9.11 -14.89 0.74
N GLY A 210 -8.17 -15.05 -0.18
CA GLY A 210 -6.81 -15.44 0.13
C GLY A 210 -5.94 -14.26 0.55
N VAL A 211 -4.64 -14.52 0.73
CA VAL A 211 -3.64 -13.49 1.02
C VAL A 211 -2.53 -13.55 -0.01
N LEU A 212 -2.24 -12.40 -0.62
CA LEU A 212 -1.07 -12.20 -1.46
C LEU A 212 -0.29 -10.99 -0.91
N PRO A 213 0.72 -11.20 -0.04
CA PRO A 213 1.49 -10.11 0.54
C PRO A 213 2.25 -9.32 -0.52
N PRO A 214 2.49 -8.01 -0.30
CA PRO A 214 3.30 -7.22 -1.21
C PRO A 214 4.76 -7.66 -1.20
N SER A 215 5.50 -7.25 -2.22
CA SER A 215 6.94 -7.47 -2.27
C SER A 215 7.72 -6.24 -1.82
N LEU A 216 8.96 -6.50 -1.42
CA LEU A 216 10.00 -5.49 -1.14
C LEU A 216 11.13 -5.67 -2.14
N ASP A 217 11.72 -4.57 -2.55
CA ASP A 217 13.00 -4.59 -3.22
C ASP A 217 14.11 -4.34 -2.19
N PRO A 218 14.98 -5.32 -1.92
CA PRO A 218 16.10 -5.11 -1.00
C PRO A 218 17.04 -3.99 -1.45
N GLU A 219 17.09 -3.67 -2.75
CA GLU A 219 17.94 -2.61 -3.29
C GLU A 219 17.38 -1.21 -3.03
N GLU A 220 16.07 -1.07 -2.79
CA GLU A 220 15.46 0.22 -2.39
C GLU A 220 15.94 0.68 -1.01
N PHE A 221 16.31 -0.28 -0.13
CA PHE A 221 16.72 -0.02 1.25
C PHE A 221 18.13 -0.58 1.52
N PRO A 222 19.17 -0.12 0.83
CA PRO A 222 20.52 -0.66 0.98
C PRO A 222 21.07 -0.37 2.38
N SER A 223 21.34 -1.43 3.11
CA SER A 223 21.95 -1.34 4.44
C SER A 223 23.39 -0.77 4.41
N SER A 224 24.09 -0.88 3.26
CA SER A 224 25.52 -0.60 3.13
C SER A 224 25.90 0.81 2.64
N ARG A 225 24.95 1.62 2.15
CA ARG A 225 25.29 2.87 1.45
C ARG A 225 25.49 4.12 2.31
N LEU A 226 25.28 4.08 3.62
CA LEU A 226 25.19 5.30 4.43
C LEU A 226 25.92 5.18 5.78
N GLU A 227 27.24 4.90 5.77
CA GLU A 227 27.98 4.83 7.03
C GLU A 227 28.43 6.21 7.59
N ASP A 228 28.40 7.32 6.84
CA ASP A 228 29.15 8.51 7.29
C ASP A 228 28.52 9.91 7.24
N GLU A 229 27.25 10.14 6.80
CA GLU A 229 26.79 11.54 6.63
C GLU A 229 25.40 11.91 7.18
N SER A 230 24.77 11.13 8.03
CA SER A 230 23.32 11.25 8.27
C SER A 230 22.87 12.35 9.24
N SER A 231 23.73 12.98 10.02
CA SER A 231 23.25 13.87 11.11
C SER A 231 23.17 15.37 10.77
N SER A 232 23.64 15.81 9.60
CA SER A 232 23.67 17.23 9.24
C SER A 232 22.74 17.63 8.08
N LEU A 233 22.06 16.66 7.45
CA LEU A 233 21.23 16.91 6.26
C LEU A 233 19.87 17.54 6.60
N PHE A 234 19.37 17.34 7.82
CA PHE A 234 18.05 17.79 8.21
C PHE A 234 18.14 18.70 9.43
N GLU A 235 17.52 19.88 9.37
CA GLU A 235 17.40 20.81 10.51
C GLU A 235 16.30 20.30 11.48
N ILE A 236 16.57 19.18 12.16
CA ILE A 236 15.67 18.59 13.14
C ILE A 236 16.33 18.60 14.50
N ASP A 237 15.62 19.12 15.51
CA ASP A 237 16.08 19.04 16.88
C ASP A 237 16.16 17.57 17.32
N SER A 238 17.34 17.16 17.81
CA SER A 238 17.62 15.80 18.21
C SER A 238 17.45 15.62 19.73
N PRO A 239 16.99 14.45 20.22
CA PRO A 239 16.62 13.24 19.47
C PRO A 239 15.28 13.35 18.76
N TYR A 240 15.12 12.61 17.64
CA TYR A 240 13.87 12.60 16.89
C TYR A 240 13.41 11.19 16.53
N VAL A 241 12.11 11.08 16.25
CA VAL A 241 11.44 9.91 15.66
C VAL A 241 10.80 10.27 14.33
N VAL A 242 10.62 9.29 13.46
CA VAL A 242 10.05 9.50 12.13
C VAL A 242 8.67 8.87 12.04
N THR A 243 7.71 9.58 11.43
CA THR A 243 6.45 9.00 10.96
C THR A 243 6.31 9.23 9.46
N ILE A 244 5.89 8.19 8.72
CA ILE A 244 5.77 8.22 7.25
C ILE A 244 4.30 8.07 6.90
N GLY A 245 3.74 9.07 6.25
CA GLY A 245 2.37 9.09 5.80
C GLY A 245 1.81 10.50 5.68
N ARG A 246 0.69 10.63 4.99
CA ARG A 246 0.03 11.94 4.82
C ARG A 246 -0.52 12.44 6.16
N ALA A 247 -0.47 13.75 6.38
CA ALA A 247 -1.11 14.43 7.50
C ALA A 247 -2.63 14.20 7.45
N SER A 248 -3.10 13.18 8.14
CA SER A 248 -4.51 12.82 8.23
C SER A 248 -4.79 12.03 9.50
N TRP A 249 -6.03 12.08 9.98
CA TRP A 249 -6.45 11.27 11.13
C TRP A 249 -6.13 9.78 10.93
N ALA A 250 -6.38 9.25 9.72
CA ALA A 250 -6.13 7.84 9.40
C ALA A 250 -4.67 7.41 9.62
N LYS A 251 -3.71 8.33 9.58
CA LYS A 251 -2.28 8.04 9.82
C LYS A 251 -1.82 8.30 11.25
N GLY A 252 -2.72 8.80 12.13
CA GLY A 252 -2.45 8.91 13.56
C GLY A 252 -1.39 9.94 13.96
N THR A 253 -1.04 10.89 13.08
CA THR A 253 0.02 11.86 13.34
C THR A 253 -0.33 12.80 14.52
N TRP A 254 -1.61 13.19 14.65
CA TRP A 254 -2.08 13.98 15.78
C TRP A 254 -1.86 13.27 17.13
N GLU A 255 -2.20 12.00 17.17
CA GLU A 255 -2.04 11.16 18.35
C GLU A 255 -0.56 10.93 18.65
N ALA A 256 0.28 10.72 17.63
CA ALA A 256 1.74 10.60 17.78
C ALA A 256 2.35 11.86 18.40
N ILE A 257 1.93 13.06 17.98
CA ILE A 257 2.36 14.32 18.61
C ILE A 257 1.91 14.38 20.07
N SER A 258 0.67 14.01 20.36
CA SER A 258 0.15 14.00 21.73
C SER A 258 0.92 13.04 22.64
N MET A 259 1.27 11.88 22.12
CA MET A 259 2.04 10.83 22.80
C MET A 259 3.47 11.31 23.12
N LEU A 260 4.10 12.09 22.23
CA LEU A 260 5.47 12.58 22.41
C LEU A 260 5.59 13.71 23.43
N ARG A 261 4.48 14.24 23.94
CA ARG A 261 4.52 15.29 24.98
C ARG A 261 5.37 14.87 26.19
N GLY A 262 6.35 15.70 26.55
CA GLY A 262 7.20 15.50 27.72
C GLY A 262 8.31 14.47 27.56
N THR A 263 8.46 13.86 26.37
CA THR A 263 9.54 12.88 26.11
C THR A 263 10.86 13.54 25.71
N GLY A 264 10.85 14.79 25.25
CA GLY A 264 12.01 15.47 24.67
C GLY A 264 12.34 15.06 23.24
N PHE A 265 11.54 14.18 22.61
CA PHE A 265 11.70 13.83 21.20
C PHE A 265 11.00 14.81 20.27
N SER A 266 11.63 15.10 19.13
CA SER A 266 10.99 15.75 17.99
C SER A 266 10.37 14.72 17.05
N LEU A 267 9.35 15.13 16.28
CA LEU A 267 8.72 14.31 15.25
C LEU A 267 9.10 14.81 13.86
N ALA A 268 9.65 13.92 13.03
CA ALA A 268 9.80 14.14 11.59
C ALA A 268 8.62 13.49 10.85
N LEU A 269 7.77 14.29 10.19
CA LEU A 269 6.66 13.85 9.37
C LEU A 269 7.05 13.88 7.90
N VAL A 270 7.05 12.73 7.23
CA VAL A 270 7.29 12.62 5.79
C VAL A 270 6.03 12.14 5.07
N GLY A 271 5.60 12.87 4.04
CA GLY A 271 4.44 12.48 3.23
C GLY A 271 3.44 13.60 2.98
N GLY A 272 3.69 14.78 3.53
CA GLY A 272 2.89 15.99 3.30
C GLY A 272 1.43 15.86 3.73
N GLY A 273 0.56 16.66 3.12
CA GLY A 273 -0.87 16.70 3.42
C GLY A 273 -1.53 17.94 2.81
N GLU A 274 -2.80 18.14 3.14
CA GLU A 274 -3.49 19.42 2.88
C GLU A 274 -2.90 20.49 3.81
N ASP A 275 -2.68 21.72 3.31
CA ASP A 275 -2.05 22.81 4.07
C ASP A 275 -2.76 23.04 5.41
N GLU A 276 -4.09 23.05 5.43
CA GLU A 276 -4.90 23.20 6.66
C GLU A 276 -4.59 22.09 7.69
N SER A 277 -4.37 20.84 7.22
CA SER A 277 -4.01 19.73 8.10
C SER A 277 -2.60 19.89 8.66
N ILE A 278 -1.65 20.34 7.83
CA ILE A 278 -0.27 20.59 8.26
C ILE A 278 -0.25 21.75 9.30
N ASP A 279 -0.93 22.86 9.03
CA ASP A 279 -1.01 23.98 9.96
C ASP A 279 -1.59 23.56 11.32
N SER A 280 -2.67 22.76 11.29
CA SER A 280 -3.26 22.21 12.52
C SER A 280 -2.29 21.33 13.30
N LEU A 281 -1.47 20.50 12.62
CA LEU A 281 -0.44 19.69 13.27
C LEU A 281 0.68 20.55 13.87
N ILE A 282 1.09 21.63 13.19
CA ILE A 282 2.11 22.57 13.70
C ILE A 282 1.62 23.26 14.97
N GLU A 283 0.37 23.71 15.00
CA GLU A 283 -0.22 24.33 16.20
C GLU A 283 -0.34 23.31 17.34
N HIS A 284 -0.76 22.09 17.03
CA HIS A 284 -0.86 21.03 18.03
C HIS A 284 0.52 20.68 18.62
N ALA A 285 1.54 20.53 17.78
CA ALA A 285 2.91 20.24 18.21
C ALA A 285 3.45 21.34 19.15
N LYS A 286 3.22 22.61 18.79
CA LYS A 286 3.54 23.75 19.68
C LYS A 286 2.84 23.64 21.03
N SER A 287 1.54 23.30 21.04
CA SER A 287 0.76 23.14 22.28
C SER A 287 1.24 21.97 23.14
N CYS A 288 1.79 20.92 22.52
CA CYS A 288 2.38 19.77 23.17
C CYS A 288 3.86 19.97 23.54
N GLN A 289 4.49 21.07 23.13
CA GLN A 289 5.93 21.32 23.27
C GLN A 289 6.78 20.22 22.59
N VAL A 290 6.34 19.75 21.42
CA VAL A 290 7.02 18.77 20.57
C VAL A 290 7.58 19.48 19.36
N GLY A 291 8.86 19.31 19.06
CA GLY A 291 9.44 19.77 17.79
C GLY A 291 8.81 19.02 16.63
N LEU A 292 8.33 19.71 15.59
CA LEU A 292 7.76 19.11 14.40
C LEU A 292 8.50 19.60 13.15
N TRP A 293 9.10 18.67 12.44
CA TRP A 293 9.67 18.88 11.10
C TRP A 293 8.80 18.19 10.06
N VAL A 294 8.50 18.86 8.95
CA VAL A 294 7.58 18.34 7.93
C VAL A 294 8.23 18.40 6.56
N ALA A 295 8.25 17.25 5.85
CA ALA A 295 8.60 17.17 4.43
C ALA A 295 7.44 16.60 3.62
N PRO A 296 7.10 17.19 2.45
CA PRO A 296 6.02 16.68 1.60
C PRO A 296 6.35 15.32 1.02
N ARG A 297 7.55 15.13 0.53
CA ARG A 297 8.12 13.89 0.01
C ARG A 297 9.64 14.03 -0.01
N LEU A 298 10.32 12.93 0.25
CA LEU A 298 11.77 12.80 0.10
C LEU A 298 12.06 11.79 -1.01
N ASP A 299 13.19 11.91 -1.65
CA ASP A 299 13.71 10.81 -2.47
C ASP A 299 14.13 9.62 -1.59
N SER A 300 14.42 8.48 -2.21
CA SER A 300 14.72 7.25 -1.47
C SER A 300 16.00 7.37 -0.64
N SER A 301 17.00 8.11 -1.11
CA SER A 301 18.29 8.30 -0.41
C SER A 301 18.10 9.14 0.85
N ASP A 302 17.42 10.28 0.70
CA ASP A 302 17.12 11.19 1.81
C ASP A 302 16.22 10.53 2.85
N LEU A 303 15.20 9.77 2.40
CA LEU A 303 14.33 9.03 3.31
C LEU A 303 15.11 7.97 4.10
N CYS A 304 15.97 7.22 3.45
CA CYS A 304 16.84 6.23 4.13
C CYS A 304 17.74 6.91 5.15
N SER A 305 18.35 8.05 4.82
CA SER A 305 19.23 8.81 5.72
C SER A 305 18.44 9.32 6.94
N LEU A 306 17.25 9.89 6.72
CA LEU A 306 16.37 10.36 7.78
C LEU A 306 15.97 9.23 8.73
N VAL A 307 15.56 8.08 8.18
CA VAL A 307 15.12 6.93 8.97
C VAL A 307 16.29 6.33 9.77
N LYS A 308 17.48 6.18 9.18
CA LYS A 308 18.66 5.66 9.89
C LYS A 308 19.10 6.56 11.04
N GLY A 309 19.02 7.88 10.89
CA GLY A 309 19.35 8.86 11.94
C GLY A 309 18.34 8.94 13.08
N ALA A 310 17.13 8.41 12.90
CA ALA A 310 16.09 8.44 13.90
C ALA A 310 16.32 7.43 15.04
N VAL A 311 15.79 7.73 16.23
CA VAL A 311 15.74 6.78 17.35
C VAL A 311 14.79 5.63 17.01
N ALA A 312 13.65 5.94 16.42
CA ALA A 312 12.66 4.96 15.96
C ALA A 312 11.83 5.51 14.80
N VAL A 313 11.25 4.60 14.03
CA VAL A 313 10.08 4.91 13.20
C VAL A 313 8.84 4.58 14.01
N ILE A 314 7.88 5.52 14.07
CA ILE A 314 6.65 5.36 14.84
C ILE A 314 5.42 5.50 13.95
N SER A 315 4.34 4.80 14.29
CA SER A 315 3.04 5.05 13.65
C SER A 315 1.89 4.70 14.58
N MET A 316 0.92 5.60 14.64
CA MET A 316 -0.39 5.40 15.27
C MET A 316 -1.50 5.32 14.21
N ALA A 317 -1.19 4.83 13.02
CA ALA A 317 -2.17 4.72 11.93
C ALA A 317 -3.34 3.79 12.30
N HIS A 318 -4.56 4.21 11.93
CA HIS A 318 -5.77 3.44 12.20
C HIS A 318 -5.93 2.34 11.16
N SER A 319 -5.96 1.09 11.61
CA SER A 319 -6.27 -0.09 10.77
C SER A 319 -5.47 -0.13 9.46
N GLU A 320 -4.15 0.00 9.55
CA GLU A 320 -3.28 -0.08 8.37
C GLU A 320 -3.41 -1.46 7.71
N PRO A 321 -3.60 -1.56 6.38
CA PRO A 321 -3.86 -2.82 5.72
C PRO A 321 -2.76 -3.87 5.85
N PHE A 322 -1.50 -3.49 5.62
CA PHE A 322 -0.34 -4.39 5.73
C PHE A 322 0.75 -3.82 6.63
N GLY A 323 1.19 -2.59 6.37
CA GLY A 323 2.29 -1.97 7.11
C GLY A 323 3.65 -2.22 6.45
N LEU A 324 3.92 -1.58 5.32
CA LEU A 324 5.26 -1.59 4.71
C LEU A 324 6.26 -0.80 5.54
N THR A 325 5.85 0.29 6.16
CA THR A 325 6.73 1.19 6.93
C THR A 325 7.54 0.52 8.03
N PRO A 326 7.00 -0.38 8.89
CA PRO A 326 7.83 -1.10 9.87
C PRO A 326 8.84 -2.02 9.19
N ILE A 327 8.52 -2.60 8.05
CA ILE A 327 9.45 -3.46 7.30
C ILE A 327 10.59 -2.64 6.71
N GLU A 328 10.29 -1.46 6.15
CA GLU A 328 11.27 -0.50 5.65
C GLU A 328 12.21 -0.05 6.78
N ALA A 329 11.67 0.28 7.95
CA ALA A 329 12.46 0.62 9.14
C ALA A 329 13.37 -0.53 9.59
N GLN A 330 12.83 -1.74 9.70
CA GLN A 330 13.59 -2.95 10.07
C GLN A 330 14.71 -3.26 9.07
N SER A 331 14.46 -3.07 7.76
CA SER A 331 15.49 -3.27 6.71
C SER A 331 16.66 -2.30 6.90
N LEU A 332 16.36 -1.06 7.27
CA LEU A 332 17.37 -0.03 7.56
C LEU A 332 18.02 -0.16 8.94
N GLY A 333 17.55 -1.07 9.78
CA GLY A 333 18.05 -1.28 11.13
C GLY A 333 17.55 -0.26 12.16
N THR A 334 16.49 0.45 11.85
CA THR A 334 15.85 1.42 12.75
C THR A 334 14.71 0.74 13.53
N PRO A 335 14.62 0.92 14.86
CA PRO A 335 13.52 0.40 15.66
C PRO A 335 12.15 0.81 15.14
N ALA A 336 11.22 -0.15 15.13
CA ALA A 336 9.84 0.04 14.70
C ALA A 336 8.92 0.01 15.93
N LEU A 337 8.26 1.14 16.27
CA LEU A 337 7.31 1.25 17.38
C LEU A 337 5.94 1.62 16.80
N PHE A 338 5.00 0.71 16.81
CA PHE A 338 3.74 0.86 16.09
C PHE A 338 2.56 0.54 16.98
N VAL A 339 1.42 1.16 16.68
CA VAL A 339 0.18 0.81 17.37
C VAL A 339 -0.18 -0.65 17.13
N ASP A 340 -0.66 -1.34 18.17
CA ASP A 340 -1.10 -2.74 18.09
C ASP A 340 -2.45 -2.84 17.37
N GLU A 341 -2.45 -2.55 16.05
CA GLU A 341 -3.64 -2.58 15.19
C GLU A 341 -3.29 -3.01 13.76
N GLY A 342 -4.29 -3.57 13.09
CA GLY A 342 -4.21 -3.84 11.65
C GLY A 342 -3.09 -4.80 11.25
N GLY A 343 -2.57 -4.59 10.06
CA GLY A 343 -1.48 -5.36 9.47
C GLY A 343 -0.12 -5.18 10.16
N PHE A 344 0.02 -4.22 11.07
CA PHE A 344 1.25 -4.10 11.87
C PHE A 344 1.53 -5.35 12.70
N ARG A 345 0.48 -6.06 13.13
CA ARG A 345 0.57 -7.34 13.84
C ARG A 345 1.21 -8.47 13.03
N GLU A 346 1.20 -8.34 11.72
CA GLU A 346 1.81 -9.32 10.81
C GLU A 346 3.27 -9.00 10.48
N THR A 347 3.66 -7.74 10.64
CA THR A 347 4.97 -7.22 10.23
C THR A 347 5.93 -6.98 11.38
N ILE A 348 5.43 -6.94 12.61
CA ILE A 348 6.22 -6.74 13.83
C ILE A 348 5.96 -7.90 14.80
N SER A 349 7.02 -8.50 15.31
CA SER A 349 6.99 -9.40 16.47
C SER A 349 7.31 -8.59 17.72
N ASP A 350 6.31 -8.35 18.58
CA ASP A 350 6.44 -7.49 19.77
C ASP A 350 7.57 -7.94 20.68
N GLY A 351 8.43 -6.99 21.11
CA GLY A 351 9.61 -7.23 21.92
C GLY A 351 10.77 -7.94 21.20
N VAL A 352 10.57 -8.40 19.96
CA VAL A 352 11.57 -9.18 19.19
C VAL A 352 12.13 -8.41 18.00
N SER A 353 11.28 -7.83 17.17
CA SER A 353 11.70 -7.05 15.99
C SER A 353 11.26 -5.58 16.05
N GLY A 354 10.70 -5.16 17.16
CA GLY A 354 10.14 -3.85 17.43
C GLY A 354 9.08 -3.96 18.53
N ARG A 355 8.21 -2.95 18.65
CA ARG A 355 7.12 -2.96 19.64
C ARG A 355 5.77 -2.72 18.98
N LEU A 356 4.77 -3.45 19.48
CA LEU A 356 3.35 -3.21 19.25
C LEU A 356 2.72 -2.67 20.52
N LEU A 357 2.15 -1.47 20.46
CA LEU A 357 1.79 -0.68 21.63
C LEU A 357 0.30 -0.32 21.62
N PRO A 358 -0.39 -0.40 22.77
CA PRO A 358 -1.77 0.08 22.86
C PRO A 358 -1.85 1.58 22.55
N ARG A 359 -2.87 1.98 21.78
CA ARG A 359 -3.05 3.37 21.32
C ARG A 359 -3.11 4.37 22.48
N ASP A 360 -3.82 4.02 23.54
CA ASP A 360 -4.16 4.92 24.63
C ASP A 360 -3.18 4.82 25.82
N ASP A 361 -2.18 3.94 25.76
CA ASP A 361 -1.18 3.77 26.82
C ASP A 361 0.13 4.49 26.48
N TYR A 362 0.16 5.81 26.69
CA TYR A 362 1.35 6.62 26.42
C TYR A 362 2.54 6.24 27.30
N SER A 363 2.33 5.66 28.50
CA SER A 363 3.43 5.16 29.33
C SER A 363 4.19 4.05 28.61
N ALA A 364 3.47 3.09 28.03
CA ALA A 364 4.10 2.01 27.26
C ALA A 364 4.88 2.53 26.04
N TRP A 365 4.38 3.60 25.39
CA TRP A 365 5.11 4.25 24.28
C TRP A 365 6.40 4.92 24.78
N HIS A 366 6.37 5.62 25.93
CA HIS A 366 7.55 6.27 26.50
C HIS A 366 8.62 5.24 26.91
N GLU A 367 8.22 4.12 27.50
CA GLU A 367 9.10 3.00 27.81
C GLU A 367 9.73 2.41 26.54
N ALA A 368 8.93 2.17 25.49
CA ALA A 368 9.40 1.66 24.21
C ALA A 368 10.36 2.63 23.48
N LEU A 369 10.15 3.95 23.61
CA LEU A 369 11.09 4.96 23.09
C LEU A 369 12.43 4.91 23.82
N ALA A 370 12.44 4.70 25.14
CA ALA A 370 13.66 4.52 25.91
C ALA A 370 14.38 3.22 25.49
N GLU A 371 13.65 2.10 25.38
CA GLU A 371 14.20 0.82 24.90
C GLU A 371 14.81 0.95 23.49
N ALA A 372 14.17 1.71 22.58
CA ALA A 372 14.67 1.95 21.21
C ALA A 372 15.96 2.77 21.18
N GLY A 373 16.20 3.59 22.22
CA GLY A 373 17.44 4.35 22.39
C GLY A 373 18.63 3.49 22.85
N GLU A 374 18.39 2.29 23.39
CA GLU A 374 19.44 1.40 23.87
C GLU A 374 20.10 0.64 22.71
N ALA A 375 21.45 0.68 22.65
CA ALA A 375 22.22 0.08 21.55
C ALA A 375 21.98 -1.43 21.39
N ASP A 376 21.84 -2.16 22.49
CA ASP A 376 21.63 -3.62 22.50
C ASP A 376 20.26 -3.98 21.92
N ASN A 377 19.20 -3.26 22.35
CA ASN A 377 17.85 -3.44 21.81
C ASN A 377 17.80 -3.09 20.32
N ARG A 378 18.38 -1.95 19.93
CA ARG A 378 18.46 -1.52 18.53
C ARG A 378 19.13 -2.58 17.64
N SER A 379 20.25 -3.12 18.07
CA SER A 379 21.01 -4.17 17.36
C SER A 379 20.19 -5.47 17.26
N SER A 380 19.57 -5.90 18.38
CA SER A 380 18.79 -7.10 18.45
C SER A 380 17.52 -7.02 17.54
N TRP A 381 16.75 -5.93 17.67
CA TRP A 381 15.52 -5.72 16.86
C TRP A 381 15.84 -5.60 15.37
N SER A 382 16.92 -4.91 15.01
CA SER A 382 17.38 -4.83 13.62
C SER A 382 17.72 -6.20 13.03
N LYS A 383 18.48 -7.03 13.76
CA LYS A 383 18.81 -8.39 13.32
C LYS A 383 17.55 -9.26 13.16
N ASN A 384 16.71 -9.25 14.17
CA ASN A 384 15.49 -10.04 14.19
C ASN A 384 14.46 -9.56 13.15
N GLY A 385 14.37 -8.24 12.92
CA GLY A 385 13.52 -7.65 11.90
C GLY A 385 13.90 -8.11 10.49
N ARG A 386 15.19 -8.06 10.16
CA ARG A 386 15.68 -8.57 8.87
C ARG A 386 15.45 -10.07 8.71
N ALA A 387 15.60 -10.86 9.76
CA ALA A 387 15.29 -12.28 9.74
C ALA A 387 13.78 -12.53 9.53
N ASN A 388 12.93 -11.74 10.17
CA ASN A 388 11.48 -11.80 9.99
C ASN A 388 11.08 -11.50 8.53
N ILE A 389 11.61 -10.44 7.94
CA ILE A 389 11.37 -10.07 6.53
C ILE A 389 11.77 -11.22 5.59
N ALA A 390 12.95 -11.82 5.79
CA ALA A 390 13.42 -12.95 5.00
C ALA A 390 12.46 -14.15 5.09
N ASN A 391 11.96 -14.45 6.30
CA ASN A 391 11.02 -15.55 6.54
C ASN A 391 9.64 -15.30 5.92
N MET A 392 9.18 -14.05 5.83
CA MET A 392 7.91 -13.70 5.18
C MET A 392 7.95 -13.92 3.67
N GLY A 393 9.14 -13.98 3.07
CA GLY A 393 9.31 -14.18 1.63
C GLY A 393 8.71 -13.02 0.82
N LEU A 394 8.94 -11.78 1.27
CA LEU A 394 8.43 -10.57 0.63
C LEU A 394 9.38 -10.13 -0.48
N ASN A 395 9.41 -10.88 -1.57
CA ASN A 395 10.21 -10.53 -2.75
C ASN A 395 9.44 -10.83 -4.04
N PRO A 396 9.82 -10.19 -5.16
CA PRO A 396 9.11 -10.30 -6.44
C PRO A 396 9.04 -11.73 -7.00
N GLU A 397 10.06 -12.56 -6.79
CA GLU A 397 10.09 -13.95 -7.25
C GLU A 397 9.05 -14.81 -6.51
N VAL A 398 8.95 -14.64 -5.19
CA VAL A 398 7.95 -15.34 -4.38
C VAL A 398 6.54 -14.85 -4.70
N PHE A 399 6.35 -13.54 -4.88
CA PHE A 399 5.07 -12.96 -5.31
C PHE A 399 4.63 -13.57 -6.65
N SER A 400 5.52 -13.57 -7.64
CA SER A 400 5.24 -14.13 -8.96
C SER A 400 4.87 -15.62 -8.91
N LYS A 401 5.53 -16.39 -8.03
CA LYS A 401 5.21 -17.80 -7.81
C LYS A 401 3.83 -17.97 -7.15
N ARG A 402 3.52 -17.23 -6.10
CA ARG A 402 2.21 -17.27 -5.44
C ARG A 402 1.08 -16.89 -6.39
N LEU A 403 1.28 -15.86 -7.22
CA LEU A 403 0.30 -15.46 -8.21
C LEU A 403 0.05 -16.55 -9.27
N GLU A 404 1.11 -17.22 -9.73
CA GLU A 404 1.00 -18.38 -10.63
C GLU A 404 0.20 -19.52 -9.99
N GLU A 405 0.47 -19.85 -8.73
CA GLU A 405 -0.27 -20.88 -7.96
C GLU A 405 -1.75 -20.53 -7.83
N ILE A 406 -2.08 -19.24 -7.62
CA ILE A 406 -3.47 -18.78 -7.60
C ILE A 406 -4.14 -19.02 -8.96
N PHE A 407 -3.51 -18.68 -10.07
CA PHE A 407 -4.09 -18.91 -11.39
C PHE A 407 -4.28 -20.39 -11.71
N LEU A 408 -3.30 -21.23 -11.39
CA LEU A 408 -3.39 -22.69 -11.58
C LEU A 408 -4.53 -23.31 -10.75
N SER A 409 -4.85 -22.74 -9.59
CA SER A 409 -6.00 -23.20 -8.77
C SER A 409 -7.36 -22.89 -9.38
N LEU A 410 -7.41 -22.00 -10.40
CA LEU A 410 -8.63 -21.59 -11.10
C LEU A 410 -8.87 -22.34 -12.42
N GLU A 411 -7.91 -23.15 -12.87
CA GLU A 411 -8.04 -23.98 -14.06
C GLU A 411 -8.85 -25.25 -13.80
#